data_22c46e5721bb1612f957ef2bb3a99557
#
_entry.id   22c46e5721bb1612f957ef2bb3a99557
#
_cell.length_a   1.000
_cell.length_b   1.000
_cell.length_c   1.000
_cell.angle_alpha   90.00
_cell.angle_beta   90.00
_cell.angle_gamma   90.00
#
_symmetry.space_group_name_H-M   'P 1'
#
loop_
_entity.id
_entity.type
_entity.pdbx_description
1 polymer ?
#
loop_
_entity_poly.entity_id
_entity_poly.type
_entity_poly.pdbx_seq_one_letter_code
_entity_poly.pdbx_strand_id
1 'polypeptide(L)'
;MEEGRGRVVPLFVVDPRLTAPAGPTRVDFLRRSLDSLNTDLGGTLTVRSGSPVTVIPEVAREAGARAVVATRDYGPYGRERDLAVRDALAAHSIELRLVDSPYLVAPGTVVGEAGRPLKVFTAFRRRWENELSEETSELPANIDWVSLPSEGTSSLLSGASTKRPWYFGDLPTPVAPSPPLAGETHARQLLVDFARRVDTYDEIRNLPGRDETSRLSPYVKVGAIHPRRVLAACSGSSTGAAVLRSELGWREFYADVLWHQPQSVRDDLQPGLRHLAVDRDDAAADRFSYWARGETGFPLVDAGMRQLALEGWMHNRVRMVAASFLVKHLHLDWRWGARWFMWNLVDGDVASNQHGWQWAAGTGTDAAPFHRIFNPTRQAERFDPDGEYIRRYVTELRDVTAPACWAPSGGTGLLAAPGYATAMIDLDTERREALARFAAARGAS
;
A
#
# COMPACT_ATOMS: atom_id res chain seq x y z
N MET A 1 -25.26 -4.21 18.27
CA MET A 1 -25.50 -5.65 18.56
C MET A 1 -26.58 -5.88 19.61
N GLU A 2 -26.81 -5.00 20.58
CA GLU A 2 -27.86 -5.16 21.59
C GLU A 2 -29.30 -5.10 21.05
N GLU A 3 -29.55 -4.42 19.94
CA GLU A 3 -30.93 -4.22 19.43
C GLU A 3 -31.45 -5.32 18.50
N GLY A 4 -30.57 -6.21 17.99
CA GLY A 4 -30.96 -7.28 17.05
C GLY A 4 -31.12 -8.67 17.68
N ARG A 5 -31.11 -8.80 19.00
CA ARG A 5 -31.05 -10.10 19.71
C ARG A 5 -29.91 -11.01 19.18
N GLY A 6 -28.82 -10.43 18.72
CA GLY A 6 -27.64 -11.15 18.24
C GLY A 6 -27.72 -11.65 16.78
N ARG A 7 -28.78 -11.43 16.04
CA ARG A 7 -28.89 -11.84 14.63
C ARG A 7 -28.23 -10.82 13.71
N VAL A 8 -27.25 -11.26 12.91
CA VAL A 8 -26.45 -10.40 12.01
C VAL A 8 -26.32 -11.06 10.65
N VAL A 9 -26.59 -10.30 9.58
CA VAL A 9 -26.26 -10.69 8.20
C VAL A 9 -24.89 -10.10 7.87
N PRO A 10 -23.84 -10.93 7.74
CA PRO A 10 -22.55 -10.46 7.29
C PRO A 10 -22.61 -10.20 5.78
N LEU A 11 -22.42 -8.94 5.37
CA LEU A 11 -22.54 -8.50 3.98
C LEU A 11 -21.23 -7.95 3.47
N PHE A 12 -20.80 -8.40 2.29
CA PHE A 12 -19.76 -7.76 1.48
C PHE A 12 -20.33 -7.32 0.13
N VAL A 13 -20.15 -6.03 -0.21
CA VAL A 13 -20.55 -5.49 -1.51
C VAL A 13 -19.35 -5.35 -2.42
N VAL A 14 -19.38 -6.08 -3.54
CA VAL A 14 -18.38 -5.96 -4.63
C VAL A 14 -18.69 -4.69 -5.41
N ASP A 15 -18.03 -3.59 -5.04
CA ASP A 15 -18.20 -2.30 -5.68
C ASP A 15 -17.31 -2.19 -6.94
N PRO A 16 -17.89 -2.07 -8.15
CA PRO A 16 -17.13 -1.96 -9.39
C PRO A 16 -16.22 -0.73 -9.45
N ARG A 17 -16.53 0.34 -8.71
CA ARG A 17 -15.67 1.53 -8.63
C ARG A 17 -14.37 1.27 -7.90
N LEU A 18 -14.32 0.27 -7.05
CA LEU A 18 -13.12 -0.15 -6.30
C LEU A 18 -12.41 -1.33 -6.97
N THR A 19 -13.16 -2.29 -7.53
CA THR A 19 -12.57 -3.49 -8.15
C THR A 19 -12.05 -3.22 -9.55
N ALA A 20 -12.72 -2.39 -10.36
CA ALA A 20 -12.29 -2.10 -11.72
C ALA A 20 -10.87 -1.47 -11.82
N PRO A 21 -10.46 -0.52 -10.97
CA PRO A 21 -9.11 0.02 -10.97
C PRO A 21 -8.10 -0.84 -10.19
N ALA A 22 -8.53 -1.92 -9.55
CA ALA A 22 -7.66 -2.82 -8.81
C ALA A 22 -7.02 -3.84 -9.75
N GLY A 23 -5.72 -4.09 -9.55
CA GLY A 23 -5.04 -5.12 -10.34
C GLY A 23 -5.43 -6.55 -9.94
N PRO A 24 -5.19 -7.53 -10.81
CA PRO A 24 -5.64 -8.90 -10.63
C PRO A 24 -5.16 -9.55 -9.32
N THR A 25 -3.91 -9.31 -8.92
CA THR A 25 -3.32 -9.89 -7.71
C THR A 25 -4.04 -9.40 -6.44
N ARG A 26 -4.38 -8.11 -6.38
CA ARG A 26 -5.11 -7.56 -5.23
C ARG A 26 -6.55 -8.06 -5.18
N VAL A 27 -7.22 -8.16 -6.32
CA VAL A 27 -8.58 -8.72 -6.40
C VAL A 27 -8.58 -10.20 -5.97
N ASP A 28 -7.61 -10.98 -6.43
CA ASP A 28 -7.48 -12.39 -6.02
C ASP A 28 -7.18 -12.52 -4.51
N PHE A 29 -6.30 -11.70 -3.97
CA PHE A 29 -6.01 -11.70 -2.53
C PHE A 29 -7.27 -11.34 -1.70
N LEU A 30 -8.05 -10.33 -2.13
CA LEU A 30 -9.31 -9.98 -1.50
C LEU A 30 -10.30 -11.15 -1.57
N ARG A 31 -10.46 -11.76 -2.74
CA ARG A 31 -11.34 -12.92 -2.94
C ARG A 31 -10.97 -14.04 -1.96
N ARG A 32 -9.69 -14.45 -1.92
CA ARG A 32 -9.22 -15.50 -1.00
C ARG A 32 -9.39 -15.12 0.48
N SER A 33 -9.29 -13.83 0.82
CA SER A 33 -9.54 -13.34 2.19
C SER A 33 -11.02 -13.45 2.54
N LEU A 34 -11.92 -13.17 1.60
CA LEU A 34 -13.37 -13.33 1.80
C LEU A 34 -13.78 -14.80 1.84
N ASP A 35 -13.15 -15.68 1.06
CA ASP A 35 -13.37 -17.14 1.14
C ASP A 35 -12.99 -17.67 2.52
N SER A 36 -11.84 -17.23 3.06
CA SER A 36 -11.44 -17.56 4.43
C SER A 36 -12.45 -17.04 5.46
N LEU A 37 -12.85 -15.78 5.36
CA LEU A 37 -13.85 -15.19 6.25
C LEU A 37 -15.19 -15.95 6.17
N ASN A 38 -15.63 -16.33 4.97
CA ASN A 38 -16.85 -17.11 4.80
C ASN A 38 -16.76 -18.48 5.49
N THR A 39 -15.59 -19.13 5.43
CA THR A 39 -15.34 -20.38 6.16
C THR A 39 -15.44 -20.15 7.67
N ASP A 40 -14.82 -19.11 8.20
CA ASP A 40 -14.83 -18.77 9.62
C ASP A 40 -16.25 -18.40 10.13
N LEU A 41 -17.09 -17.86 9.24
CA LEU A 41 -18.51 -17.54 9.50
C LEU A 41 -19.47 -18.73 9.25
N GLY A 42 -18.97 -19.94 9.03
CA GLY A 42 -19.79 -21.13 8.77
C GLY A 42 -20.57 -21.07 7.44
N GLY A 43 -20.06 -20.34 6.44
CA GLY A 43 -20.70 -20.24 5.12
C GLY A 43 -21.80 -19.17 5.01
N THR A 44 -21.92 -18.28 5.98
CA THR A 44 -23.03 -17.31 6.05
C THR A 44 -22.75 -15.96 5.40
N LEU A 45 -21.54 -15.72 4.88
CA LEU A 45 -21.18 -14.45 4.25
C LEU A 45 -22.05 -14.20 3.01
N THR A 46 -22.84 -13.15 3.03
CA THR A 46 -23.61 -12.68 1.88
C THR A 46 -22.72 -11.77 1.02
N VAL A 47 -22.56 -12.12 -0.25
CA VAL A 47 -21.82 -11.31 -1.24
C VAL A 47 -22.79 -10.85 -2.32
N ARG A 48 -22.76 -9.56 -2.64
CA ARG A 48 -23.55 -8.92 -3.70
C ARG A 48 -22.65 -8.01 -4.54
N SER A 49 -22.91 -7.93 -5.83
CA SER A 49 -22.22 -6.98 -6.74
C SER A 49 -23.08 -5.76 -7.00
N GLY A 50 -22.44 -4.59 -7.13
CA GLY A 50 -23.11 -3.36 -7.53
C GLY A 50 -22.72 -2.14 -6.73
N SER A 51 -23.49 -1.07 -6.91
CA SER A 51 -23.31 0.15 -6.13
C SER A 51 -23.75 -0.04 -4.68
N PRO A 52 -22.90 0.23 -3.69
CA PRO A 52 -23.30 0.16 -2.27
C PRO A 52 -24.55 0.98 -1.93
N VAL A 53 -24.76 2.10 -2.63
CA VAL A 53 -25.92 2.97 -2.44
C VAL A 53 -27.25 2.28 -2.79
N THR A 54 -27.21 1.32 -3.72
CA THR A 54 -28.38 0.54 -4.14
C THR A 54 -28.43 -0.79 -3.35
N VAL A 55 -27.31 -1.52 -3.35
CA VAL A 55 -27.24 -2.90 -2.82
C VAL A 55 -27.50 -2.96 -1.31
N ILE A 56 -26.90 -2.03 -0.54
CA ILE A 56 -27.03 -2.07 0.93
C ILE A 56 -28.47 -1.87 1.39
N PRO A 57 -29.24 -0.86 0.89
CA PRO A 57 -30.66 -0.76 1.25
C PRO A 57 -31.52 -1.93 0.80
N GLU A 58 -31.24 -2.53 -0.37
CA GLU A 58 -31.95 -3.73 -0.85
C GLU A 58 -31.76 -4.90 0.11
N VAL A 59 -30.50 -5.23 0.46
CA VAL A 59 -30.17 -6.31 1.40
C VAL A 59 -30.71 -6.03 2.81
N ALA A 60 -30.64 -4.79 3.28
CA ALA A 60 -31.16 -4.42 4.59
C ALA A 60 -32.69 -4.63 4.68
N ARG A 61 -33.45 -4.33 3.61
CA ARG A 61 -34.88 -4.58 3.52
C ARG A 61 -35.18 -6.09 3.43
N GLU A 62 -34.43 -6.84 2.60
CA GLU A 62 -34.52 -8.30 2.47
C GLU A 62 -34.33 -8.99 3.83
N ALA A 63 -33.37 -8.51 4.61
CA ALA A 63 -33.07 -8.99 5.96
C ALA A 63 -34.08 -8.54 7.02
N GLY A 64 -34.96 -7.59 6.73
CA GLY A 64 -35.78 -6.94 7.76
C GLY A 64 -34.94 -6.20 8.81
N ALA A 65 -33.76 -5.68 8.41
CA ALA A 65 -32.81 -5.04 9.32
C ALA A 65 -33.35 -3.69 9.80
N ARG A 66 -33.13 -3.37 11.08
CA ARG A 66 -33.42 -2.05 11.67
C ARG A 66 -32.25 -1.08 11.52
N ALA A 67 -31.04 -1.62 11.45
CA ALA A 67 -29.82 -0.84 11.29
C ALA A 67 -28.81 -1.58 10.44
N VAL A 68 -27.96 -0.82 9.74
CA VAL A 68 -26.75 -1.29 9.10
C VAL A 68 -25.56 -0.76 9.89
N VAL A 69 -24.63 -1.65 10.24
CA VAL A 69 -23.40 -1.28 10.95
C VAL A 69 -22.22 -1.49 10.04
N ALA A 70 -21.35 -0.49 9.90
CA ALA A 70 -20.14 -0.57 9.11
C ALA A 70 -19.00 0.21 9.77
N THR A 71 -17.76 -0.16 9.46
CA THR A 71 -16.60 0.65 9.82
C THR A 71 -16.57 1.89 8.94
N ARG A 72 -16.31 3.06 9.54
CA ARG A 72 -16.19 4.34 8.83
C ARG A 72 -15.00 4.31 7.86
N ASP A 73 -15.22 4.77 6.63
CA ASP A 73 -14.15 5.00 5.66
C ASP A 73 -13.69 6.46 5.70
N TYR A 74 -12.38 6.68 5.55
CA TYR A 74 -11.77 8.00 5.62
C TYR A 74 -11.21 8.47 4.26
N GLY A 75 -11.19 7.58 3.26
CA GLY A 75 -10.82 7.95 1.89
C GLY A 75 -11.87 8.84 1.21
N PRO A 76 -11.48 9.67 0.22
CA PRO A 76 -12.43 10.58 -0.44
C PRO A 76 -13.68 9.89 -0.96
N TYR A 77 -13.50 8.79 -1.71
CA TYR A 77 -14.63 8.01 -2.24
C TYR A 77 -15.48 7.39 -1.13
N GLY A 78 -14.84 6.80 -0.10
CA GLY A 78 -15.56 6.14 0.99
C GLY A 78 -16.45 7.11 1.76
N ARG A 79 -15.97 8.32 2.00
CA ARG A 79 -16.74 9.39 2.66
C ARG A 79 -18.00 9.77 1.88
N GLU A 80 -17.86 9.97 0.57
CA GLU A 80 -19.01 10.27 -0.31
C GLU A 80 -19.99 9.11 -0.36
N ARG A 81 -19.49 7.88 -0.48
CA ARG A 81 -20.28 6.64 -0.50
C ARG A 81 -21.06 6.48 0.81
N ASP A 82 -20.42 6.64 1.96
CA ASP A 82 -21.06 6.44 3.26
C ASP A 82 -22.20 7.44 3.50
N LEU A 83 -22.03 8.70 3.07
CA LEU A 83 -23.10 9.69 3.10
C LEU A 83 -24.27 9.29 2.20
N ALA A 84 -24.01 8.89 0.96
CA ALA A 84 -25.04 8.48 0.02
C ALA A 84 -25.79 7.20 0.49
N VAL A 85 -25.09 6.24 1.07
CA VAL A 85 -25.69 5.02 1.66
C VAL A 85 -26.58 5.39 2.85
N ARG A 86 -26.15 6.31 3.73
CA ARG A 86 -26.94 6.77 4.85
C ARG A 86 -28.26 7.38 4.38
N ASP A 87 -28.20 8.24 3.37
CA ASP A 87 -29.39 8.93 2.84
C ASP A 87 -30.35 7.93 2.16
N ALA A 88 -29.80 6.93 1.44
CA ALA A 88 -30.58 5.86 0.84
C ALA A 88 -31.26 4.93 1.88
N LEU A 89 -30.58 4.61 2.97
CA LEU A 89 -31.15 3.82 4.09
C LEU A 89 -32.23 4.61 4.85
N ALA A 90 -32.01 5.90 5.07
CA ALA A 90 -32.99 6.77 5.76
C ALA A 90 -34.32 6.84 5.04
N ALA A 91 -34.35 6.75 3.70
CA ALA A 91 -35.59 6.66 2.90
C ALA A 91 -36.45 5.42 3.23
N HIS A 92 -35.84 4.40 3.87
CA HIS A 92 -36.51 3.18 4.33
C HIS A 92 -36.61 3.07 5.86
N SER A 93 -36.36 4.16 6.59
CA SER A 93 -36.33 4.18 8.08
C SER A 93 -35.32 3.21 8.67
N ILE A 94 -34.20 2.94 7.99
CA ILE A 94 -33.11 2.10 8.43
C ILE A 94 -31.92 3.00 8.81
N GLU A 95 -31.37 2.78 9.99
CA GLU A 95 -30.23 3.59 10.48
C GLU A 95 -28.91 3.07 9.93
N LEU A 96 -27.99 3.96 9.50
CA LEU A 96 -26.58 3.62 9.27
C LEU A 96 -25.76 4.02 10.48
N ARG A 97 -25.16 3.04 11.14
CA ARG A 97 -24.20 3.25 12.24
C ARG A 97 -22.79 3.02 11.76
N LEU A 98 -22.02 4.11 11.64
CA LEU A 98 -20.60 4.04 11.33
C LEU A 98 -19.84 3.96 12.65
N VAL A 99 -19.19 2.83 12.87
CA VAL A 99 -18.48 2.51 14.11
C VAL A 99 -17.00 2.34 13.85
N ASP A 100 -16.19 2.66 14.87
CA ASP A 100 -14.74 2.45 14.88
C ASP A 100 -13.99 3.03 13.66
N SER A 101 -12.77 2.58 13.45
CA SER A 101 -11.84 3.04 12.43
C SER A 101 -10.91 1.91 12.01
N PRO A 102 -10.51 1.81 10.74
CA PRO A 102 -9.43 0.90 10.32
C PRO A 102 -8.03 1.41 10.72
N TYR A 103 -7.99 2.46 11.54
CA TYR A 103 -6.77 3.10 12.08
C TYR A 103 -6.77 3.03 13.61
N LEU A 104 -5.61 3.21 14.22
CA LEU A 104 -5.48 3.32 15.68
C LEU A 104 -6.14 4.59 16.20
N VAL A 105 -5.91 5.69 15.50
CA VAL A 105 -6.53 6.99 15.76
C VAL A 105 -7.23 7.46 14.49
N ALA A 106 -8.47 7.87 14.60
CA ALA A 106 -9.27 8.28 13.45
C ALA A 106 -8.63 9.47 12.71
N PRO A 107 -8.45 9.41 11.37
CA PRO A 107 -7.96 10.54 10.60
C PRO A 107 -8.81 11.81 10.83
N GLY A 108 -8.14 12.95 10.96
CA GLY A 108 -8.76 14.23 11.30
C GLY A 108 -8.85 14.53 12.80
N THR A 109 -8.47 13.57 13.68
CA THR A 109 -8.49 13.78 15.12
C THR A 109 -7.21 14.45 15.62
N VAL A 110 -6.06 14.06 15.05
CA VAL A 110 -4.73 14.55 15.45
C VAL A 110 -4.48 15.92 14.83
N VAL A 111 -4.72 16.97 15.60
CA VAL A 111 -4.58 18.35 15.14
C VAL A 111 -3.51 19.12 15.92
N GLY A 112 -2.96 20.14 15.29
CA GLY A 112 -2.02 21.08 15.87
C GLY A 112 -2.73 22.17 16.67
N GLU A 113 -1.98 23.23 16.98
CA GLU A 113 -2.52 24.43 17.61
C GLU A 113 -3.59 25.07 16.73
N ALA A 114 -4.65 25.58 17.36
CA ALA A 114 -5.82 26.14 16.69
C ALA A 114 -6.51 25.17 15.71
N GLY A 115 -6.44 23.85 15.94
CA GLY A 115 -7.12 22.83 15.15
C GLY A 115 -6.55 22.63 13.73
N ARG A 116 -5.34 23.12 13.44
CA ARG A 116 -4.73 23.02 12.12
C ARG A 116 -4.10 21.64 11.86
N PRO A 117 -4.20 21.10 10.63
CA PRO A 117 -3.54 19.84 10.24
C PRO A 117 -2.02 19.91 10.43
N LEU A 118 -1.43 18.81 10.87
CA LEU A 118 0.01 18.68 11.01
C LEU A 118 0.64 18.25 9.68
N LYS A 119 1.74 18.92 9.29
CA LYS A 119 2.44 18.67 8.02
C LYS A 119 3.76 17.92 8.19
N VAL A 120 4.20 17.71 9.42
CA VAL A 120 5.49 17.07 9.74
C VAL A 120 5.23 15.86 10.61
N PHE A 121 5.74 14.71 10.19
CA PHE A 121 5.51 13.43 10.83
C PHE A 121 5.92 13.42 12.32
N THR A 122 7.07 13.99 12.67
CA THR A 122 7.53 13.99 14.06
C THR A 122 6.56 14.72 14.99
N ALA A 123 5.97 15.83 14.54
CA ALA A 123 4.96 16.58 15.30
C ALA A 123 3.64 15.80 15.38
N PHE A 124 3.23 15.16 14.28
CA PHE A 124 2.06 14.29 14.24
C PHE A 124 2.23 13.11 15.18
N ARG A 125 3.33 12.35 15.07
CA ARG A 125 3.59 11.16 15.86
C ARG A 125 3.49 11.43 17.37
N ARG A 126 4.10 12.51 17.86
CA ARG A 126 4.08 12.84 19.29
C ARG A 126 2.66 13.08 19.84
N ARG A 127 1.75 13.68 19.03
CA ARG A 127 0.36 13.87 19.42
C ARG A 127 -0.46 12.61 19.26
N TRP A 128 -0.25 11.91 18.17
CA TRP A 128 -0.89 10.64 17.87
C TRP A 128 -0.60 9.57 18.94
N GLU A 129 0.63 9.49 19.45
CA GLU A 129 0.99 8.59 20.54
C GLU A 129 0.20 8.85 21.83
N ASN A 130 -0.22 10.08 22.08
CA ASN A 130 -1.05 10.44 23.24
C ASN A 130 -2.53 10.05 23.07
N GLU A 131 -2.98 9.84 21.84
CA GLU A 131 -4.36 9.45 21.52
C GLU A 131 -4.51 7.92 21.38
N LEU A 132 -3.42 7.15 21.49
CA LEU A 132 -3.47 5.71 21.39
C LEU A 132 -4.27 5.11 22.54
N SER A 133 -5.25 4.24 22.20
CA SER A 133 -5.95 3.40 23.18
C SER A 133 -5.43 1.97 23.05
N GLU A 134 -5.17 1.35 24.19
CA GLU A 134 -4.81 -0.07 24.27
C GLU A 134 -6.03 -1.00 24.31
N GLU A 135 -7.24 -0.43 24.30
CA GLU A 135 -8.46 -1.23 24.34
C GLU A 135 -8.59 -2.11 23.11
N THR A 136 -8.63 -3.40 23.32
CA THR A 136 -8.99 -4.40 22.31
C THR A 136 -10.34 -4.96 22.71
N SER A 137 -11.37 -4.73 21.89
CA SER A 137 -12.64 -5.39 22.07
C SER A 137 -12.58 -6.81 21.50
N GLU A 138 -13.13 -7.77 22.24
CA GLU A 138 -13.37 -9.12 21.73
C GLU A 138 -14.79 -9.21 21.14
N LEU A 139 -14.94 -10.07 20.12
CA LEU A 139 -16.25 -10.36 19.58
C LEU A 139 -17.11 -11.05 20.67
N PRO A 140 -18.39 -10.71 20.79
CA PRO A 140 -19.32 -11.48 21.64
C PRO A 140 -19.31 -12.96 21.23
N ALA A 141 -19.30 -13.84 22.23
CA ALA A 141 -19.21 -15.29 22.01
C ALA A 141 -20.38 -15.89 21.22
N ASN A 142 -21.55 -15.22 21.19
CA ASN A 142 -22.77 -15.74 20.59
C ASN A 142 -23.38 -14.74 19.62
N ILE A 143 -22.89 -14.71 18.38
CA ILE A 143 -23.52 -13.99 17.27
C ILE A 143 -24.27 -15.01 16.42
N ASP A 144 -25.56 -14.80 16.22
CA ASP A 144 -26.40 -15.59 15.30
C ASP A 144 -26.19 -15.05 13.87
N TRP A 145 -25.27 -15.69 13.13
CA TRP A 145 -24.98 -15.35 11.75
C TRP A 145 -26.07 -15.85 10.82
N VAL A 146 -26.73 -14.96 10.10
CA VAL A 146 -27.83 -15.27 9.18
C VAL A 146 -27.36 -15.06 7.75
N SER A 147 -27.54 -16.07 6.91
CA SER A 147 -27.25 -15.97 5.48
C SER A 147 -28.46 -15.47 4.69
N LEU A 148 -28.19 -14.71 3.63
CA LEU A 148 -29.13 -14.41 2.55
C LEU A 148 -28.59 -15.00 1.24
N PRO A 149 -29.39 -15.05 0.14
CA PRO A 149 -28.89 -15.45 -1.16
C PRO A 149 -27.64 -14.66 -1.52
N SER A 150 -26.59 -15.34 -1.99
CA SER A 150 -25.27 -14.77 -2.25
C SER A 150 -24.83 -15.04 -3.68
N GLU A 151 -24.19 -14.06 -4.33
CA GLU A 151 -23.58 -14.22 -5.66
C GLU A 151 -22.23 -14.96 -5.59
N GLY A 152 -21.72 -15.13 -4.38
CA GLY A 152 -20.40 -15.70 -4.14
C GLY A 152 -19.25 -14.75 -4.47
N THR A 153 -18.04 -15.14 -4.04
CA THR A 153 -16.84 -14.31 -4.17
C THR A 153 -16.27 -14.28 -5.59
N SER A 154 -16.69 -15.22 -6.46
CA SER A 154 -16.26 -15.29 -7.86
C SER A 154 -16.65 -14.04 -8.67
N SER A 155 -17.72 -13.34 -8.30
CA SER A 155 -18.13 -12.08 -8.91
C SER A 155 -17.09 -10.97 -8.77
N LEU A 156 -16.17 -11.07 -7.78
CA LEU A 156 -15.05 -10.15 -7.63
C LEU A 156 -14.13 -10.08 -8.85
N LEU A 157 -14.06 -11.16 -9.63
CA LEU A 157 -13.18 -11.23 -10.81
C LEU A 157 -13.78 -10.56 -12.05
N SER A 158 -15.10 -10.33 -12.08
CA SER A 158 -15.79 -9.78 -13.25
C SER A 158 -15.60 -8.27 -13.45
N GLY A 159 -15.08 -7.56 -12.45
CA GLY A 159 -14.91 -6.10 -12.45
C GLY A 159 -13.51 -5.59 -12.80
N ALA A 160 -12.55 -6.45 -13.13
CA ALA A 160 -11.20 -6.01 -13.44
C ALA A 160 -11.18 -5.09 -14.68
N SER A 161 -10.72 -3.86 -14.54
CA SER A 161 -10.66 -2.89 -15.63
C SER A 161 -9.70 -3.34 -16.71
N THR A 162 -10.17 -3.32 -17.96
CA THR A 162 -9.33 -3.48 -19.13
C THR A 162 -8.70 -2.15 -19.60
N LYS A 163 -9.09 -1.03 -19.01
CA LYS A 163 -8.58 0.31 -19.35
C LYS A 163 -7.24 0.56 -18.68
N ARG A 164 -6.18 0.20 -19.35
CA ARG A 164 -4.80 0.51 -18.92
C ARG A 164 -4.41 1.92 -19.36
N PRO A 165 -3.55 2.63 -18.59
CA PRO A 165 -2.87 3.82 -19.09
C PRO A 165 -2.02 3.49 -20.30
N TRP A 166 -1.92 4.41 -21.27
CA TRP A 166 -1.16 4.23 -22.50
C TRP A 166 0.31 3.84 -22.26
N TYR A 167 0.93 4.41 -21.23
CA TYR A 167 2.33 4.13 -20.86
C TYR A 167 2.56 2.76 -20.21
N PHE A 168 1.50 2.01 -19.91
CA PHE A 168 1.65 0.60 -19.53
C PHE A 168 1.96 -0.27 -20.77
N GLY A 169 1.61 0.19 -21.97
CA GLY A 169 1.83 -0.56 -23.20
C GLY A 169 1.32 -1.99 -23.08
N ASP A 170 2.11 -2.94 -23.56
CA ASP A 170 1.81 -4.38 -23.53
C ASP A 170 2.37 -5.09 -22.27
N LEU A 171 2.72 -4.34 -21.21
CA LEU A 171 3.23 -4.94 -19.99
C LEU A 171 2.26 -5.97 -19.43
N PRO A 172 2.70 -7.21 -19.16
CA PRO A 172 1.85 -8.24 -18.59
C PRO A 172 1.47 -7.85 -17.15
N THR A 173 0.22 -8.08 -16.80
CA THR A 173 -0.29 -7.84 -15.44
C THR A 173 -1.14 -9.02 -14.97
N PRO A 174 -0.58 -10.25 -14.97
CA PRO A 174 -1.28 -11.42 -14.45
C PRO A 174 -1.43 -11.33 -12.92
N VAL A 175 -2.17 -12.27 -12.34
CA VAL A 175 -2.05 -12.56 -10.91
C VAL A 175 -0.61 -12.96 -10.61
N ALA A 176 -0.04 -12.40 -9.56
CA ALA A 176 1.32 -12.74 -9.14
C ALA A 176 1.45 -14.26 -8.91
N PRO A 177 2.52 -14.91 -9.38
CA PRO A 177 2.68 -16.36 -9.25
C PRO A 177 2.79 -16.87 -7.80
N SER A 178 3.30 -16.05 -6.90
CA SER A 178 3.54 -16.38 -5.49
C SER A 178 2.98 -15.32 -4.53
N PRO A 179 1.67 -15.01 -4.59
CA PRO A 179 1.11 -13.98 -3.72
C PRO A 179 1.07 -14.46 -2.27
N PRO A 180 1.01 -13.54 -1.29
CA PRO A 180 0.83 -13.90 0.11
C PRO A 180 -0.39 -14.80 0.32
N LEU A 181 -0.33 -15.71 1.29
CA LEU A 181 -1.50 -16.46 1.74
C LEU A 181 -2.54 -15.48 2.29
N ALA A 182 -3.81 -15.76 2.09
CA ALA A 182 -4.88 -14.86 2.53
C ALA A 182 -5.56 -15.38 3.81
N GLY A 183 -6.34 -14.52 4.48
CA GLY A 183 -7.16 -14.89 5.62
C GLY A 183 -6.60 -14.45 6.98
N GLU A 184 -7.50 -14.38 7.95
CA GLU A 184 -7.21 -13.90 9.31
C GLU A 184 -6.29 -14.86 10.07
N THR A 185 -6.50 -16.17 9.93
CA THR A 185 -5.67 -17.20 10.59
C THR A 185 -4.19 -17.04 10.23
N HIS A 186 -3.89 -16.82 8.96
CA HIS A 186 -2.51 -16.60 8.51
C HIS A 186 -1.97 -15.25 9.02
N ALA A 187 -2.78 -14.19 9.01
CA ALA A 187 -2.40 -12.90 9.58
C ALA A 187 -2.02 -13.00 11.06
N ARG A 188 -2.78 -13.75 11.84
CA ARG A 188 -2.51 -14.01 13.26
C ARG A 188 -1.21 -14.78 13.46
N GLN A 189 -0.97 -15.80 12.63
CA GLN A 189 0.29 -16.56 12.70
C GLN A 189 1.51 -15.68 12.42
N LEU A 190 1.46 -14.88 11.35
CA LEU A 190 2.51 -13.90 11.03
C LEU A 190 2.75 -12.92 12.17
N LEU A 191 1.68 -12.45 12.82
CA LEU A 191 1.81 -11.54 13.97
C LEU A 191 2.48 -12.22 15.15
N VAL A 192 2.11 -13.45 15.49
CA VAL A 192 2.73 -14.22 16.58
C VAL A 192 4.22 -14.45 16.30
N ASP A 193 4.56 -14.82 15.08
CA ASP A 193 5.95 -15.10 14.69
C ASP A 193 6.78 -13.80 14.67
N PHE A 194 6.19 -12.69 14.23
CA PHE A 194 6.86 -11.39 14.22
C PHE A 194 7.04 -10.82 15.64
N ALA A 195 6.04 -10.96 16.52
CA ALA A 195 6.12 -10.47 17.90
C ALA A 195 7.30 -11.07 18.68
N ARG A 196 7.72 -12.30 18.37
CA ARG A 196 8.88 -12.95 19.00
C ARG A 196 10.23 -12.31 18.66
N ARG A 197 10.29 -11.54 17.56
CA ARG A 197 11.52 -10.90 17.05
C ARG A 197 11.39 -9.37 16.89
N VAL A 198 10.32 -8.79 17.40
CA VAL A 198 10.09 -7.33 17.27
C VAL A 198 11.20 -6.50 17.89
N ASP A 199 11.88 -7.02 18.91
CA ASP A 199 12.96 -6.31 19.63
C ASP A 199 14.15 -5.95 18.73
N THR A 200 14.41 -6.74 17.67
CA THR A 200 15.49 -6.49 16.69
C THR A 200 15.00 -5.82 15.42
N TYR A 201 13.73 -5.40 15.36
CA TYR A 201 13.13 -4.88 14.13
C TYR A 201 13.82 -3.62 13.60
N ASP A 202 14.36 -2.77 14.44
CA ASP A 202 15.12 -1.58 14.05
C ASP A 202 16.39 -1.91 13.26
N GLU A 203 17.03 -3.03 13.56
CA GLU A 203 18.23 -3.51 12.87
C GLU A 203 17.88 -4.14 11.52
N ILE A 204 16.85 -4.99 11.48
CA ILE A 204 16.54 -5.85 10.33
C ILE A 204 15.60 -5.21 9.30
N ARG A 205 14.76 -4.25 9.71
CA ARG A 205 13.72 -3.66 8.84
C ARG A 205 14.21 -3.10 7.51
N ASN A 206 15.48 -2.80 7.39
CA ASN A 206 16.08 -2.24 6.19
C ASN A 206 16.84 -3.26 5.35
N LEU A 207 16.89 -4.53 5.78
CA LEU A 207 17.63 -5.61 5.13
C LEU A 207 16.67 -6.52 4.34
N PRO A 208 16.37 -6.24 3.06
CA PRO A 208 15.37 -6.98 2.29
C PRO A 208 15.77 -8.45 2.08
N GLY A 209 17.06 -8.79 2.09
CA GLY A 209 17.55 -10.15 1.99
C GLY A 209 17.13 -11.04 3.15
N ARG A 210 16.96 -10.49 4.36
CA ARG A 210 16.62 -11.24 5.57
C ARG A 210 15.18 -11.75 5.61
N ASP A 211 14.25 -11.07 4.90
CA ASP A 211 12.82 -11.40 4.91
C ASP A 211 12.18 -11.53 6.32
N GLU A 212 12.61 -10.68 7.23
CA GLU A 212 12.24 -10.72 8.65
C GLU A 212 11.29 -9.59 9.07
N THR A 213 10.72 -8.85 8.11
CA THR A 213 9.66 -7.86 8.39
C THR A 213 8.35 -8.56 8.75
N SER A 214 7.37 -7.80 9.26
CA SER A 214 6.09 -8.37 9.70
C SER A 214 5.26 -8.97 8.56
N ARG A 215 5.45 -8.52 7.33
CA ARG A 215 4.60 -8.86 6.17
C ARG A 215 3.08 -8.66 6.41
N LEU A 216 2.68 -7.87 7.40
CA LEU A 216 1.28 -7.68 7.80
C LEU A 216 0.52 -6.66 6.94
N SER A 217 1.19 -5.89 6.10
CA SER A 217 0.55 -4.82 5.32
C SER A 217 -0.66 -5.26 4.47
N PRO A 218 -0.66 -6.44 3.79
CA PRO A 218 -1.84 -6.90 3.05
C PRO A 218 -3.05 -7.15 3.95
N TYR A 219 -2.83 -7.71 5.12
CA TYR A 219 -3.89 -8.10 6.05
C TYR A 219 -4.48 -6.90 6.78
N VAL A 220 -3.64 -5.92 7.14
CA VAL A 220 -4.10 -4.63 7.66
C VAL A 220 -4.90 -3.87 6.61
N LYS A 221 -4.50 -3.97 5.31
CA LYS A 221 -5.20 -3.30 4.21
C LYS A 221 -6.61 -3.84 3.98
N VAL A 222 -6.80 -5.16 4.01
CA VAL A 222 -8.12 -5.78 3.82
C VAL A 222 -8.93 -5.92 5.11
N GLY A 223 -8.35 -5.54 6.26
CA GLY A 223 -9.04 -5.64 7.56
C GLY A 223 -9.03 -7.04 8.16
N ALA A 224 -8.24 -7.99 7.63
CA ALA A 224 -8.07 -9.31 8.22
C ALA A 224 -7.38 -9.26 9.59
N ILE A 225 -6.64 -8.19 9.87
CA ILE A 225 -6.11 -7.88 11.20
C ILE A 225 -6.19 -6.37 11.46
N HIS A 226 -6.67 -5.99 12.63
CA HIS A 226 -6.70 -4.57 13.00
C HIS A 226 -5.35 -4.11 13.56
N PRO A 227 -4.89 -2.87 13.26
CA PRO A 227 -3.61 -2.34 13.78
C PRO A 227 -3.50 -2.36 15.30
N ARG A 228 -4.61 -2.29 16.06
CA ARG A 228 -4.61 -2.43 17.54
C ARG A 228 -4.06 -3.79 17.98
N ARG A 229 -4.37 -4.88 17.25
CA ARG A 229 -3.81 -6.21 17.54
C ARG A 229 -2.30 -6.24 17.32
N VAL A 230 -1.83 -5.57 16.28
CA VAL A 230 -0.38 -5.44 15.99
C VAL A 230 0.29 -4.64 17.10
N LEU A 231 -0.28 -3.50 17.48
CA LEU A 231 0.24 -2.66 18.56
C LEU A 231 0.29 -3.41 19.90
N ALA A 232 -0.78 -4.09 20.27
CA ALA A 232 -0.87 -4.86 21.52
C ALA A 232 0.14 -6.02 21.59
N ALA A 233 0.29 -6.77 20.47
CA ALA A 233 1.23 -7.90 20.41
C ALA A 233 2.70 -7.44 20.44
N CYS A 234 2.99 -6.19 20.09
CA CYS A 234 4.32 -5.62 19.96
C CYS A 234 4.50 -4.39 20.88
N SER A 235 3.86 -4.39 22.05
CA SER A 235 3.82 -3.24 22.99
C SER A 235 5.10 -3.03 23.82
N GLY A 236 6.14 -3.85 23.61
CA GLY A 236 7.40 -3.77 24.34
C GLY A 236 8.07 -2.38 24.31
N SER A 237 9.02 -2.17 25.23
CA SER A 237 9.82 -0.93 25.35
C SER A 237 11.12 -0.95 24.54
N SER A 238 11.36 -1.99 23.75
CA SER A 238 12.55 -2.12 22.91
C SER A 238 12.58 -1.07 21.78
N THR A 239 13.77 -0.80 21.25
CA THR A 239 13.94 0.09 20.09
C THR A 239 13.16 -0.44 18.90
N GLY A 240 13.18 -1.75 18.66
CA GLY A 240 12.43 -2.38 17.57
C GLY A 240 10.91 -2.18 17.70
N ALA A 241 10.34 -2.36 18.89
CA ALA A 241 8.92 -2.08 19.15
C ALA A 241 8.58 -0.60 18.93
N ALA A 242 9.44 0.32 19.36
CA ALA A 242 9.25 1.76 19.15
C ALA A 242 9.31 2.12 17.65
N VAL A 243 10.18 1.46 16.89
CA VAL A 243 10.27 1.63 15.44
C VAL A 243 9.01 1.08 14.75
N LEU A 244 8.51 -0.10 15.13
CA LEU A 244 7.25 -0.64 14.59
C LEU A 244 6.08 0.31 14.84
N ARG A 245 5.97 0.85 16.06
CA ARG A 245 4.96 1.87 16.41
C ARG A 245 5.07 3.09 15.50
N SER A 246 6.29 3.53 15.21
CA SER A 246 6.53 4.62 14.25
C SER A 246 6.06 4.28 12.84
N GLU A 247 6.20 3.03 12.37
CA GLU A 247 5.71 2.63 11.05
C GLU A 247 4.17 2.61 10.98
N LEU A 248 3.50 2.19 12.05
CA LEU A 248 2.05 2.34 12.16
C LEU A 248 1.65 3.83 12.15
N GLY A 249 2.41 4.67 12.86
CA GLY A 249 2.21 6.13 12.84
C GLY A 249 2.36 6.75 11.45
N TRP A 250 3.30 6.28 10.61
CA TRP A 250 3.42 6.74 9.23
C TRP A 250 2.19 6.41 8.38
N ARG A 251 1.63 5.21 8.53
CA ARG A 251 0.39 4.83 7.85
C ARG A 251 -0.75 5.79 8.21
N GLU A 252 -0.85 6.15 9.48
CA GLU A 252 -1.92 7.01 9.98
C GLU A 252 -1.69 8.48 9.65
N PHE A 253 -0.45 8.94 9.67
CA PHE A 253 -0.09 10.27 9.18
C PHE A 253 -0.50 10.49 7.73
N TYR A 254 -0.23 9.53 6.85
CA TYR A 254 -0.63 9.66 5.46
C TYR A 254 -2.16 9.61 5.28
N ALA A 255 -2.87 8.84 6.09
CA ALA A 255 -4.32 8.84 6.11
C ALA A 255 -4.90 10.18 6.58
N ASP A 256 -4.28 10.80 7.59
CA ASP A 256 -4.64 12.13 8.09
C ASP A 256 -4.36 13.23 7.05
N VAL A 257 -3.22 13.16 6.36
CA VAL A 257 -2.92 14.08 5.25
C VAL A 257 -3.98 13.96 4.14
N LEU A 258 -4.36 12.74 3.78
CA LEU A 258 -5.42 12.50 2.77
C LEU A 258 -6.77 13.02 3.22
N TRP A 259 -7.10 12.85 4.51
CA TRP A 259 -8.34 13.37 5.10
C TRP A 259 -8.47 14.89 4.93
N HIS A 260 -7.41 15.61 5.25
CA HIS A 260 -7.39 17.07 5.17
C HIS A 260 -7.17 17.62 3.76
N GLN A 261 -6.52 16.84 2.89
CA GLN A 261 -6.14 17.24 1.52
C GLN A 261 -6.50 16.15 0.50
N PRO A 262 -7.80 15.90 0.25
CA PRO A 262 -8.24 14.80 -0.63
C PRO A 262 -7.73 14.92 -2.07
N GLN A 263 -7.42 16.13 -2.55
CA GLN A 263 -6.82 16.38 -3.85
C GLN A 263 -5.40 15.81 -3.98
N SER A 264 -4.71 15.56 -2.86
CA SER A 264 -3.35 14.99 -2.85
C SER A 264 -3.24 13.59 -3.46
N VAL A 265 -4.36 12.92 -3.71
CA VAL A 265 -4.39 11.70 -4.52
C VAL A 265 -3.80 11.93 -5.92
N ARG A 266 -3.93 13.15 -6.45
CA ARG A 266 -3.54 13.52 -7.82
C ARG A 266 -2.56 14.66 -7.88
N ASP A 267 -2.66 15.60 -6.94
CA ASP A 267 -1.92 16.86 -6.96
C ASP A 267 -0.71 16.82 -6.04
N ASP A 268 0.35 17.49 -6.46
CA ASP A 268 1.53 17.68 -5.63
C ASP A 268 1.19 18.58 -4.44
N LEU A 269 1.56 18.16 -3.24
CA LEU A 269 1.29 18.90 -2.01
C LEU A 269 2.13 20.16 -1.88
N GLN A 270 3.33 20.20 -2.50
CA GLN A 270 4.17 21.38 -2.53
C GLN A 270 3.87 22.21 -3.78
N PRO A 271 3.24 23.40 -3.63
CA PRO A 271 2.84 24.22 -4.78
C PRO A 271 4.00 24.61 -5.70
N GLY A 272 5.16 24.92 -5.14
CA GLY A 272 6.36 25.31 -5.89
C GLY A 272 6.99 24.18 -6.74
N LEU A 273 6.50 22.93 -6.59
CA LEU A 273 6.99 21.80 -7.39
C LEU A 273 5.93 21.24 -8.36
N ARG A 274 4.76 21.88 -8.47
CA ARG A 274 3.71 21.46 -9.41
C ARG A 274 4.13 21.56 -10.88
N HIS A 275 5.12 22.39 -11.15
CA HIS A 275 5.69 22.61 -12.49
C HIS A 275 7.04 21.91 -12.68
N LEU A 276 7.38 20.95 -11.81
CA LEU A 276 8.58 20.14 -12.01
C LEU A 276 8.52 19.46 -13.39
N ALA A 277 9.53 19.73 -14.21
CA ALA A 277 9.62 19.15 -15.54
C ALA A 277 9.78 17.63 -15.45
N VAL A 278 8.88 16.91 -16.10
CA VAL A 278 8.88 15.45 -16.23
C VAL A 278 8.68 15.07 -17.69
N ASP A 279 9.29 13.96 -18.09
CA ASP A 279 9.19 13.44 -19.44
C ASP A 279 7.89 12.61 -19.60
N ARG A 280 7.23 12.74 -20.77
CA ARG A 280 5.92 12.08 -21.03
C ARG A 280 5.77 11.60 -22.49
N ASP A 281 6.87 11.58 -23.24
CA ASP A 281 6.90 11.10 -24.62
C ASP A 281 7.00 9.57 -24.72
N ASP A 282 7.11 9.06 -25.93
CA ASP A 282 7.23 7.60 -26.19
C ASP A 282 8.53 7.05 -25.58
N ALA A 283 9.63 7.80 -25.64
CA ALA A 283 10.89 7.40 -25.01
C ALA A 283 10.75 7.31 -23.47
N ALA A 284 9.93 8.17 -22.87
CA ALA A 284 9.58 8.07 -21.45
C ALA A 284 8.77 6.78 -21.16
N ALA A 285 7.84 6.41 -22.04
CA ALA A 285 7.09 5.16 -21.92
C ALA A 285 8.00 3.93 -22.03
N ASP A 286 8.99 3.95 -22.92
CA ASP A 286 9.99 2.88 -23.03
C ASP A 286 10.80 2.75 -21.74
N ARG A 287 11.32 3.87 -21.18
CA ARG A 287 12.03 3.87 -19.91
C ARG A 287 11.17 3.34 -18.76
N PHE A 288 9.89 3.73 -18.73
CA PHE A 288 8.92 3.18 -17.78
C PHE A 288 8.77 1.66 -17.93
N SER A 289 8.70 1.18 -19.15
CA SER A 289 8.54 -0.24 -19.47
C SER A 289 9.73 -1.08 -18.97
N TYR A 290 10.96 -0.63 -19.21
CA TYR A 290 12.16 -1.28 -18.65
C TYR A 290 12.16 -1.29 -17.12
N TRP A 291 11.81 -0.16 -16.49
CA TRP A 291 11.68 -0.09 -15.04
C TRP A 291 10.60 -1.05 -14.52
N ALA A 292 9.44 -1.08 -15.14
CA ALA A 292 8.31 -1.92 -14.71
C ALA A 292 8.62 -3.42 -14.81
N ARG A 293 9.44 -3.84 -15.78
CA ARG A 293 9.89 -5.23 -15.95
C ARG A 293 11.10 -5.60 -15.09
N GLY A 294 11.75 -4.64 -14.44
CA GLY A 294 13.01 -4.89 -13.71
C GLY A 294 14.16 -5.25 -14.66
N GLU A 295 14.36 -4.43 -15.68
CA GLU A 295 15.36 -4.57 -16.75
C GLU A 295 16.17 -3.28 -16.91
N THR A 296 16.38 -2.54 -15.79
CA THR A 296 17.07 -1.24 -15.82
C THR A 296 18.58 -1.35 -15.87
N GLY A 297 19.13 -2.53 -15.54
CA GLY A 297 20.56 -2.74 -15.33
C GLY A 297 21.07 -2.24 -13.97
N PHE A 298 20.14 -1.93 -13.02
CA PHE A 298 20.42 -1.60 -11.63
C PHE A 298 19.85 -2.69 -10.73
N PRO A 299 20.66 -3.64 -10.25
CA PRO A 299 20.21 -4.90 -9.66
C PRO A 299 19.22 -4.76 -8.50
N LEU A 300 19.39 -3.78 -7.60
CA LEU A 300 18.47 -3.60 -6.49
C LEU A 300 17.10 -3.08 -6.95
N VAL A 301 17.06 -2.22 -7.99
CA VAL A 301 15.81 -1.75 -8.60
C VAL A 301 15.11 -2.91 -9.29
N ASP A 302 15.87 -3.65 -10.10
CA ASP A 302 15.35 -4.78 -10.88
C ASP A 302 14.83 -5.91 -9.98
N ALA A 303 15.57 -6.25 -8.92
CA ALA A 303 15.13 -7.19 -7.90
C ALA A 303 13.80 -6.77 -7.24
N GLY A 304 13.64 -5.47 -6.95
CA GLY A 304 12.40 -4.94 -6.39
C GLY A 304 11.21 -5.08 -7.32
N MET A 305 11.38 -4.71 -8.58
CA MET A 305 10.32 -4.79 -9.58
C MET A 305 9.94 -6.25 -9.90
N ARG A 306 10.93 -7.15 -9.92
CA ARG A 306 10.69 -8.59 -10.10
C ARG A 306 10.04 -9.23 -8.87
N GLN A 307 10.39 -8.81 -7.64
CA GLN A 307 9.65 -9.21 -6.44
C GLN A 307 8.18 -8.77 -6.54
N LEU A 308 7.93 -7.53 -6.96
CA LEU A 308 6.56 -7.02 -7.14
C LEU A 308 5.77 -7.88 -8.12
N ALA A 309 6.37 -8.25 -9.25
CA ALA A 309 5.72 -9.10 -10.26
C ALA A 309 5.49 -10.53 -9.74
N LEU A 310 6.42 -11.08 -8.97
CA LEU A 310 6.35 -12.45 -8.45
C LEU A 310 5.37 -12.60 -7.28
N GLU A 311 5.42 -11.67 -6.32
CA GLU A 311 4.72 -11.79 -5.04
C GLU A 311 3.49 -10.85 -4.93
N GLY A 312 3.36 -9.83 -5.80
CA GLY A 312 2.40 -8.74 -5.57
C GLY A 312 2.74 -7.91 -4.34
N TRP A 313 3.97 -8.01 -3.86
CA TRP A 313 4.49 -7.31 -2.69
C TRP A 313 5.95 -6.89 -2.93
N MET A 314 6.40 -5.85 -2.25
CA MET A 314 7.78 -5.39 -2.32
C MET A 314 8.21 -4.88 -0.95
N HIS A 315 9.43 -5.17 -0.54
CA HIS A 315 10.01 -4.67 0.70
C HIS A 315 10.05 -3.13 0.73
N ASN A 316 9.67 -2.48 1.85
CA ASN A 316 9.53 -1.02 1.92
C ASN A 316 10.80 -0.25 1.50
N ARG A 317 11.99 -0.70 1.95
CA ARG A 317 13.26 -0.06 1.57
C ARG A 317 13.44 -0.05 0.05
N VAL A 318 13.07 -1.13 -0.62
CA VAL A 318 13.20 -1.26 -2.06
C VAL A 318 12.16 -0.42 -2.80
N ARG A 319 10.91 -0.31 -2.26
CA ARG A 319 9.91 0.64 -2.81
C ARG A 319 10.46 2.06 -2.88
N MET A 320 11.15 2.51 -1.81
CA MET A 320 11.75 3.85 -1.77
C MET A 320 12.84 4.02 -2.84
N VAL A 321 13.68 3.01 -3.05
CA VAL A 321 14.75 3.04 -4.07
C VAL A 321 14.17 3.03 -5.47
N ALA A 322 13.24 2.12 -5.75
CA ALA A 322 12.58 1.99 -7.06
C ALA A 322 11.78 3.26 -7.42
N ALA A 323 11.09 3.87 -6.45
CA ALA A 323 10.37 5.13 -6.67
C ALA A 323 11.33 6.31 -6.91
N SER A 324 12.39 6.42 -6.11
CA SER A 324 13.41 7.46 -6.31
C SER A 324 14.10 7.32 -7.67
N PHE A 325 14.36 6.10 -8.13
CA PHE A 325 14.97 5.84 -9.42
C PHE A 325 14.06 6.32 -10.56
N LEU A 326 12.77 5.94 -10.55
CA LEU A 326 11.82 6.36 -11.57
C LEU A 326 11.71 7.89 -11.66
N VAL A 327 11.61 8.58 -10.52
CA VAL A 327 11.34 10.02 -10.51
C VAL A 327 12.60 10.85 -10.75
N LYS A 328 13.75 10.45 -10.15
CA LYS A 328 14.96 11.28 -10.07
C LYS A 328 16.06 10.87 -11.05
N HIS A 329 15.99 9.68 -11.64
CA HIS A 329 16.95 9.24 -12.64
C HIS A 329 16.30 9.02 -14.02
N LEU A 330 15.04 8.55 -14.05
CA LEU A 330 14.32 8.43 -15.31
C LEU A 330 13.47 9.67 -15.64
N HIS A 331 13.37 10.63 -14.70
CA HIS A 331 12.62 11.89 -14.83
C HIS A 331 11.16 11.73 -15.20
N LEU A 332 10.54 10.60 -14.77
CA LEU A 332 9.15 10.28 -15.07
C LEU A 332 8.20 10.84 -14.01
N ASP A 333 6.96 11.06 -14.41
CA ASP A 333 5.91 11.49 -13.49
C ASP A 333 5.67 10.41 -12.41
N TRP A 334 5.76 10.80 -11.13
CA TRP A 334 5.55 9.90 -10.01
C TRP A 334 4.19 9.18 -10.07
N ARG A 335 3.20 9.79 -10.71
CA ARG A 335 1.84 9.22 -10.86
C ARG A 335 1.85 7.94 -11.71
N TRP A 336 2.79 7.81 -12.64
CA TRP A 336 2.95 6.59 -13.44
C TRP A 336 3.36 5.41 -12.54
N GLY A 337 4.39 5.61 -11.73
CA GLY A 337 4.86 4.60 -10.80
C GLY A 337 3.85 4.32 -9.68
N ALA A 338 3.21 5.36 -9.13
CA ALA A 338 2.16 5.20 -8.13
C ALA A 338 1.01 4.33 -8.65
N ARG A 339 0.59 4.54 -9.91
CA ARG A 339 -0.46 3.73 -10.54
C ARG A 339 -0.01 2.30 -10.79
N TRP A 340 1.24 2.09 -11.20
CA TRP A 340 1.83 0.76 -11.37
C TRP A 340 1.86 -0.01 -10.04
N PHE A 341 2.28 0.64 -8.95
CA PHE A 341 2.25 0.06 -7.62
C PHE A 341 0.82 -0.25 -7.16
N MET A 342 -0.10 0.70 -7.31
CA MET A 342 -1.51 0.44 -7.00
C MET A 342 -2.11 -0.69 -7.83
N TRP A 343 -1.61 -0.95 -9.01
CA TRP A 343 -2.07 -2.05 -9.85
C TRP A 343 -1.53 -3.40 -9.37
N ASN A 344 -0.26 -3.48 -9.00
CA ASN A 344 0.40 -4.75 -8.71
C ASN A 344 0.43 -5.13 -7.22
N LEU A 345 0.40 -4.16 -6.30
CA LEU A 345 0.51 -4.43 -4.87
C LEU A 345 -0.78 -4.96 -4.28
N VAL A 346 -0.69 -6.07 -3.54
CA VAL A 346 -1.79 -6.62 -2.71
C VAL A 346 -2.16 -5.68 -1.56
N ASP A 347 -1.18 -4.98 -1.00
CA ASP A 347 -1.33 -4.02 0.10
C ASP A 347 -1.54 -2.58 -0.39
N GLY A 348 -1.87 -2.39 -1.67
CA GLY A 348 -2.06 -1.06 -2.27
C GLY A 348 -3.09 -0.22 -1.50
N ASP A 349 -2.59 0.77 -0.74
CA ASP A 349 -3.37 1.73 0.02
C ASP A 349 -3.20 3.13 -0.58
N VAL A 350 -4.30 3.83 -0.86
CA VAL A 350 -4.24 5.12 -1.56
C VAL A 350 -3.45 6.15 -0.76
N ALA A 351 -3.69 6.26 0.55
CA ALA A 351 -2.99 7.24 1.38
C ALA A 351 -1.48 6.96 1.41
N SER A 352 -1.11 5.73 1.79
CA SER A 352 0.30 5.33 1.92
C SER A 352 1.04 5.35 0.57
N ASN A 353 0.38 4.88 -0.49
CA ASN A 353 0.99 4.83 -1.83
C ASN A 353 1.24 6.23 -2.39
N GLN A 354 0.20 7.07 -2.45
CA GLN A 354 0.31 8.39 -3.07
C GLN A 354 1.29 9.29 -2.32
N HIS A 355 1.25 9.29 -0.99
CA HIS A 355 2.16 10.12 -0.20
C HIS A 355 3.58 9.53 -0.12
N GLY A 356 3.74 8.21 -0.15
CA GLY A 356 5.05 7.57 -0.29
C GLY A 356 5.73 7.91 -1.62
N TRP A 357 4.98 7.96 -2.72
CA TRP A 357 5.48 8.40 -4.03
C TRP A 357 5.82 9.89 -4.03
N GLN A 358 4.98 10.74 -3.47
CA GLN A 358 5.26 12.17 -3.33
C GLN A 358 6.45 12.43 -2.39
N TRP A 359 6.63 11.59 -1.35
CA TRP A 359 7.83 11.64 -0.50
C TRP A 359 9.10 11.37 -1.31
N ALA A 360 9.12 10.32 -2.12
CA ALA A 360 10.24 9.99 -2.99
C ALA A 360 10.49 11.06 -4.06
N ALA A 361 9.42 11.63 -4.62
CA ALA A 361 9.47 12.71 -5.60
C ALA A 361 9.93 14.05 -5.01
N GLY A 362 9.84 14.23 -3.69
CA GLY A 362 10.12 15.51 -3.04
C GLY A 362 8.98 16.52 -3.11
N THR A 363 7.80 16.12 -3.60
CA THR A 363 6.62 16.98 -3.81
C THR A 363 5.57 16.85 -2.71
N GLY A 364 5.76 15.92 -1.77
CA GLY A 364 4.84 15.62 -0.68
C GLY A 364 5.03 16.50 0.55
N THR A 365 4.18 16.25 1.56
CA THR A 365 4.41 16.76 2.91
C THR A 365 5.50 15.93 3.60
N ASP A 366 6.33 16.55 4.42
CA ASP A 366 7.49 15.92 5.06
C ASP A 366 8.35 15.09 4.09
N ALA A 367 8.43 15.54 2.84
CA ALA A 367 9.08 14.83 1.76
C ALA A 367 10.60 14.79 1.93
N ALA A 368 11.22 13.78 1.33
CA ALA A 368 12.68 13.73 1.23
C ALA A 368 13.22 15.02 0.60
N PRO A 369 14.27 15.62 1.15
CA PRO A 369 14.89 16.78 0.54
C PRO A 369 15.21 16.53 -0.95
N PHE A 370 14.97 17.52 -1.81
CA PHE A 370 15.11 17.36 -3.26
C PHE A 370 16.52 16.89 -3.69
N HIS A 371 17.55 17.30 -2.97
CA HIS A 371 18.95 16.91 -3.20
C HIS A 371 19.25 15.47 -2.75
N ARG A 372 18.34 14.81 -2.03
CA ARG A 372 18.49 13.43 -1.59
C ARG A 372 18.10 12.49 -2.74
N ILE A 373 19.06 12.23 -3.62
CA ILE A 373 18.92 11.29 -4.73
C ILE A 373 19.64 10.00 -4.33
N PHE A 374 18.90 8.89 -4.30
CA PHE A 374 19.49 7.60 -3.94
C PHE A 374 20.31 7.04 -5.09
N ASN A 375 21.59 6.78 -4.86
CA ASN A 375 22.35 5.97 -5.78
C ASN A 375 21.99 4.48 -5.57
N PRO A 376 21.39 3.78 -6.54
CA PRO A 376 20.87 2.42 -6.34
C PRO A 376 21.96 1.41 -5.99
N THR A 377 23.19 1.55 -6.52
CA THR A 377 24.31 0.69 -6.18
C THR A 377 24.73 0.85 -4.72
N ARG A 378 24.89 2.10 -4.24
CA ARG A 378 25.20 2.35 -2.83
C ARG A 378 24.07 1.93 -1.88
N GLN A 379 22.82 1.95 -2.35
CA GLN A 379 21.70 1.40 -1.58
C GLN A 379 21.79 -0.13 -1.51
N ALA A 380 22.21 -0.81 -2.58
CA ALA A 380 22.48 -2.24 -2.59
C ALA A 380 23.60 -2.61 -1.62
N GLU A 381 24.75 -1.97 -1.72
CA GLU A 381 25.90 -2.16 -0.81
C GLU A 381 25.48 -2.04 0.67
N ARG A 382 24.62 -1.06 0.99
CA ARG A 382 24.22 -0.77 2.36
C ARG A 382 23.13 -1.71 2.90
N PHE A 383 22.17 -2.08 2.08
CA PHE A 383 20.94 -2.76 2.54
C PHE A 383 20.80 -4.20 2.05
N ASP A 384 21.65 -4.61 1.12
CA ASP A 384 21.80 -6.01 0.70
C ASP A 384 23.31 -6.36 0.64
N PRO A 385 24.03 -6.26 1.79
CA PRO A 385 25.47 -6.36 1.82
C PRO A 385 26.00 -7.70 1.30
N ASP A 386 25.24 -8.76 1.44
CA ASP A 386 25.59 -10.10 0.98
C ASP A 386 25.02 -10.40 -0.42
N GLY A 387 24.23 -9.49 -1.02
CA GLY A 387 23.58 -9.65 -2.31
C GLY A 387 22.47 -10.73 -2.31
N GLU A 388 21.96 -11.11 -1.14
CA GLU A 388 20.94 -12.17 -1.02
C GLU A 388 19.63 -11.80 -1.69
N TYR A 389 19.18 -10.56 -1.50
CA TYR A 389 17.95 -10.07 -2.11
C TYR A 389 18.06 -9.99 -3.63
N ILE A 390 19.15 -9.42 -4.13
CA ILE A 390 19.42 -9.32 -5.57
C ILE A 390 19.42 -10.71 -6.19
N ARG A 391 20.22 -11.65 -5.65
CA ARG A 391 20.34 -13.01 -6.20
C ARG A 391 19.04 -13.80 -6.13
N ARG A 392 18.15 -13.49 -5.18
CA ARG A 392 16.83 -14.14 -5.04
C ARG A 392 15.90 -13.78 -6.19
N TYR A 393 15.91 -12.52 -6.65
CA TYR A 393 14.94 -12.04 -7.63
C TYR A 393 15.54 -11.76 -9.01
N VAL A 394 16.86 -11.66 -9.14
CA VAL A 394 17.56 -11.50 -10.42
C VAL A 394 18.28 -12.79 -10.75
N THR A 395 17.61 -13.64 -11.54
CA THR A 395 18.09 -14.99 -11.83
C THR A 395 19.43 -15.01 -12.55
N GLU A 396 19.71 -14.02 -13.37
CA GLU A 396 20.96 -13.83 -14.11
C GLU A 396 22.13 -13.54 -13.17
N LEU A 397 21.86 -13.08 -11.95
CA LEU A 397 22.87 -12.77 -10.92
C LEU A 397 22.94 -13.81 -9.79
N ARG A 398 22.22 -14.93 -9.91
CA ARG A 398 22.10 -15.94 -8.83
C ARG A 398 23.44 -16.42 -8.31
N ASP A 399 24.41 -16.62 -9.21
CA ASP A 399 25.72 -17.14 -8.89
C ASP A 399 26.81 -16.06 -8.76
N VAL A 400 26.41 -14.78 -8.86
CA VAL A 400 27.29 -13.62 -8.74
C VAL A 400 27.30 -13.14 -7.29
N THR A 401 28.43 -13.25 -6.62
CA THR A 401 28.57 -12.82 -5.22
C THR A 401 28.80 -11.31 -5.11
N ALA A 402 28.52 -10.75 -3.93
CA ALA A 402 28.92 -9.39 -3.60
C ALA A 402 30.47 -9.26 -3.60
N PRO A 403 31.05 -8.15 -4.04
CA PRO A 403 30.37 -6.92 -4.49
C PRO A 403 29.92 -6.90 -5.96
N ALA A 404 30.30 -7.90 -6.77
CA ALA A 404 30.04 -7.90 -8.21
C ALA A 404 28.54 -7.89 -8.58
N CYS A 405 27.66 -8.46 -7.74
CA CYS A 405 26.22 -8.47 -7.97
C CYS A 405 25.55 -7.08 -7.85
N TRP A 406 26.20 -6.09 -7.21
CA TRP A 406 25.60 -4.75 -7.06
C TRP A 406 25.77 -3.87 -8.29
N ALA A 407 26.85 -4.09 -9.07
CA ALA A 407 27.17 -3.35 -10.28
C ALA A 407 27.85 -4.25 -11.34
N PRO A 408 27.12 -5.22 -11.89
CA PRO A 408 27.70 -6.24 -12.77
C PRO A 408 28.24 -5.69 -14.09
N SER A 409 27.85 -4.47 -14.48
CA SER A 409 28.34 -3.78 -15.69
C SER A 409 29.55 -2.90 -15.46
N GLY A 410 30.08 -2.80 -14.23
CA GLY A 410 31.22 -1.96 -13.86
C GLY A 410 32.56 -2.71 -13.95
N GLY A 411 33.46 -2.33 -14.87
CA GLY A 411 34.85 -2.82 -14.95
C GLY A 411 34.98 -4.28 -15.42
N THR A 412 35.34 -5.19 -14.54
CA THR A 412 35.53 -6.62 -14.84
C THR A 412 34.24 -7.43 -14.85
N GLY A 413 33.09 -6.82 -14.56
CA GLY A 413 31.79 -7.50 -14.34
C GLY A 413 31.06 -7.95 -15.61
N LEU A 414 31.44 -7.47 -16.80
CA LEU A 414 30.77 -7.82 -18.06
C LEU A 414 30.82 -9.33 -18.37
N LEU A 415 31.77 -10.05 -17.82
CA LEU A 415 31.93 -11.50 -17.94
C LEU A 415 31.23 -12.29 -16.81
N ALA A 416 30.81 -11.60 -15.74
CA ALA A 416 30.29 -12.25 -14.54
C ALA A 416 28.77 -12.57 -14.61
N ALA A 417 28.03 -11.89 -15.50
CA ALA A 417 26.58 -12.04 -15.58
C ALA A 417 26.08 -12.01 -17.06
N PRO A 418 26.33 -13.09 -17.83
CA PRO A 418 25.78 -13.19 -19.18
C PRO A 418 24.23 -13.12 -19.15
N GLY A 419 23.67 -12.24 -19.97
CA GLY A 419 22.22 -12.07 -20.07
C GLY A 419 21.58 -11.06 -19.11
N TYR A 420 22.31 -10.49 -18.17
CA TYR A 420 21.80 -9.38 -17.39
C TYR A 420 21.86 -8.06 -18.18
N ALA A 421 20.83 -7.22 -18.03
CA ALA A 421 20.73 -5.96 -18.73
C ALA A 421 21.88 -5.00 -18.41
N THR A 422 22.35 -4.27 -19.41
CA THR A 422 23.28 -3.16 -19.20
C THR A 422 22.56 -1.99 -18.55
N ALA A 423 23.30 -1.17 -17.76
CA ALA A 423 22.74 0.03 -17.14
C ALA A 423 22.16 0.96 -18.21
N MET A 424 20.87 1.25 -18.14
CA MET A 424 20.13 2.04 -19.13
C MET A 424 20.44 3.54 -19.09
N ILE A 425 21.10 4.01 -18.05
CA ILE A 425 21.44 5.42 -17.80
C ILE A 425 22.80 5.54 -17.12
N ASP A 426 23.39 6.74 -17.18
CA ASP A 426 24.53 7.16 -16.37
C ASP A 426 24.03 7.93 -15.13
N LEU A 427 24.29 7.39 -13.93
CA LEU A 427 23.78 7.94 -12.67
C LEU A 427 24.23 9.36 -12.36
N ASP A 428 25.46 9.72 -12.72
CA ASP A 428 26.01 11.06 -12.41
C ASP A 428 25.42 12.12 -13.35
N THR A 429 25.17 11.76 -14.59
CA THR A 429 24.48 12.61 -15.56
C THR A 429 23.04 12.86 -15.14
N GLU A 430 22.29 11.80 -14.84
CA GLU A 430 20.88 11.94 -14.44
C GLU A 430 20.72 12.63 -13.08
N ARG A 431 21.67 12.43 -12.17
CA ARG A 431 21.69 13.18 -10.91
C ARG A 431 21.84 14.68 -11.12
N ARG A 432 22.72 15.11 -12.04
CA ARG A 432 22.90 16.54 -12.38
C ARG A 432 21.64 17.12 -13.01
N GLU A 433 21.03 16.38 -13.94
CA GLU A 433 19.77 16.76 -14.59
C GLU A 433 18.63 16.91 -13.58
N ALA A 434 18.46 15.93 -12.67
CA ALA A 434 17.47 16.03 -11.61
C ALA A 434 17.63 17.30 -10.77
N LEU A 435 18.87 17.61 -10.35
CA LEU A 435 19.13 18.81 -9.56
C LEU A 435 18.83 20.07 -10.34
N ALA A 436 19.13 20.12 -11.64
CA ALA A 436 18.82 21.26 -12.51
C ALA A 436 17.30 21.48 -12.66
N ARG A 437 16.53 20.40 -12.90
CA ARG A 437 15.05 20.46 -12.99
C ARG A 437 14.41 20.95 -11.68
N PHE A 438 14.89 20.46 -10.53
CA PHE A 438 14.41 20.92 -9.22
C PHE A 438 14.76 22.39 -8.95
N ALA A 439 15.96 22.83 -9.33
CA ALA A 439 16.36 24.22 -9.20
C ALA A 439 15.51 25.15 -10.07
N ALA A 440 15.26 24.77 -11.33
CA ALA A 440 14.40 25.52 -12.25
C ALA A 440 12.97 25.64 -11.73
N ALA A 441 12.37 24.57 -11.22
CA ALA A 441 11.01 24.58 -10.67
C ALA A 441 10.88 25.53 -9.47
N ARG A 442 11.91 25.62 -8.62
CA ARG A 442 11.93 26.52 -7.46
C ARG A 442 12.22 27.98 -7.82
N GLY A 443 12.97 28.22 -8.89
CA GLY A 443 13.27 29.58 -9.36
C GLY A 443 12.08 30.21 -10.14
N ALA A 444 11.12 29.40 -10.55
CA ALA A 444 9.89 29.83 -11.22
C ALA A 444 8.72 30.10 -10.24
N SER A 445 8.92 29.94 -8.94
CA SER A 445 7.94 30.18 -7.84
C SER A 445 8.22 31.55 -7.18
#